data_3097380fddd5265fcca3ae45fd0c2863
#
_entry.id   3097380fddd5265fcca3ae45fd0c2863
#
_cell.length_a   1.000
_cell.length_b   1.000
_cell.length_c   1.000
_cell.angle_alpha   90.00
_cell.angle_beta   90.00
_cell.angle_gamma   90.00
#
_symmetry.space_group_name_H-M   'P 1'
#
loop_
_entity.id
_entity.type
_entity.pdbx_description
1 polymer ?
#
loop_
_entity_poly.entity_id
_entity_poly.type
_entity_poly.pdbx_seq_one_letter_code
_entity_poly.pdbx_strand_id
1 'polypeptide(L)'
;MKSVVISNFHPIVVGKIMGQDKLNQYTKFLYYHFQNLQKSDSEGNDSLEAESVSFDVISSHVDKYSISPESINRRQVLIFEEVVDFIENEMDSALPSEYHFPEGFEVEAGNFFGPKIAVRMEWFKTKMGFVFDAFYSKTKTSPENLIHVTCSGYSSPSVAQEAVIERKWEKVQVTHSYHMGCYGAFPAIRTGSSLLCASTNKGRVDVVHTELLSAHLNLTAFSSANTMICSLFADGFIGYSLYDEESFLNDDTIKDKKGLRILASHEVIIPDSLEDMSWDLGEFNFLMTLSKRVPVFIRKNIKSFLTTLCEKAGVGLEEQKAEMYFAIHPGGPKIIDYVVAEIGLEKEQAWWSYEILRLHGNMSSATVPHIFNEIINDPGIKAGTKIVAMAFGPGLTATGLLLEKL
;
A
#
# COMPACT_ATOMS: atom_id res chain seq x y z
N MET A 1 3.71 2.60 31.41
CA MET A 1 2.79 2.55 30.23
C MET A 1 2.43 1.10 29.99
N LYS A 2 1.18 0.77 29.63
CA LYS A 2 0.83 -0.60 29.22
C LYS A 2 1.66 -0.94 27.98
N SER A 3 2.25 -2.13 27.94
CA SER A 3 2.91 -2.65 26.75
C SER A 3 1.86 -3.12 25.74
N VAL A 4 2.06 -2.84 24.47
CA VAL A 4 1.12 -3.19 23.39
C VAL A 4 1.77 -4.18 22.44
N VAL A 5 1.00 -5.20 22.05
CA VAL A 5 1.41 -6.25 21.12
C VAL A 5 0.55 -6.15 19.85
N ILE A 6 1.20 -6.21 18.70
CA ILE A 6 0.57 -6.33 17.39
C ILE A 6 0.59 -7.80 16.99
N SER A 7 -0.55 -8.38 16.67
CA SER A 7 -0.69 -9.81 16.37
C SER A 7 -1.86 -10.08 15.44
N ASN A 8 -2.13 -11.35 15.20
CA ASN A 8 -3.31 -11.81 14.45
C ASN A 8 -3.38 -11.22 13.04
N PHE A 9 -2.24 -11.22 12.33
CA PHE A 9 -2.17 -10.75 10.96
C PHE A 9 -2.88 -11.70 9.99
N HIS A 10 -3.73 -11.12 9.16
CA HIS A 10 -4.47 -11.84 8.12
C HIS A 10 -4.30 -11.12 6.78
N PRO A 11 -3.27 -11.46 5.99
CA PRO A 11 -3.22 -11.08 4.58
C PRO A 11 -4.46 -11.57 3.84
N ILE A 12 -5.07 -10.71 3.03
CA ILE A 12 -6.31 -10.99 2.32
C ILE A 12 -6.03 -10.80 0.83
N VAL A 13 -6.44 -11.77 0.03
CA VAL A 13 -6.39 -11.70 -1.43
C VAL A 13 -7.83 -11.58 -1.93
N VAL A 14 -8.10 -10.55 -2.69
CA VAL A 14 -9.36 -10.32 -3.40
C VAL A 14 -9.05 -10.40 -4.88
N GLY A 15 -9.56 -11.45 -5.55
CA GLY A 15 -9.29 -11.66 -6.97
C GLY A 15 -7.94 -12.32 -7.28
N LYS A 16 -7.41 -12.06 -8.49
CA LYS A 16 -6.23 -12.76 -9.02
C LYS A 16 -4.93 -11.99 -8.77
N ILE A 17 -3.87 -12.73 -8.56
CA ILE A 17 -2.49 -12.19 -8.58
C ILE A 17 -1.92 -12.47 -9.98
N MET A 18 -1.44 -11.43 -10.65
CA MET A 18 -0.94 -11.51 -12.02
C MET A 18 0.56 -11.26 -12.09
N GLY A 19 1.24 -11.93 -13.03
CA GLY A 19 2.65 -11.71 -13.31
C GLY A 19 2.93 -10.30 -13.82
N GLN A 20 4.07 -9.74 -13.43
CA GLN A 20 4.49 -8.39 -13.81
C GLN A 20 4.63 -8.22 -15.33
N ASP A 21 5.15 -9.25 -16.02
CA ASP A 21 5.29 -9.22 -17.48
C ASP A 21 3.93 -9.03 -18.15
N LYS A 22 2.91 -9.78 -17.70
CA LYS A 22 1.54 -9.69 -18.21
C LYS A 22 0.93 -8.32 -17.93
N LEU A 23 1.10 -7.78 -16.72
CA LEU A 23 0.64 -6.43 -16.36
C LEU A 23 1.32 -5.35 -17.21
N ASN A 24 2.61 -5.49 -17.49
CA ASN A 24 3.32 -4.58 -18.38
C ASN A 24 2.81 -4.67 -19.82
N GLN A 25 2.47 -5.86 -20.33
CA GLN A 25 1.82 -6.03 -21.64
C GLN A 25 0.47 -5.31 -21.68
N TYR A 26 -0.36 -5.46 -20.63
CA TYR A 26 -1.63 -4.73 -20.53
C TYR A 26 -1.43 -3.22 -20.52
N THR A 27 -0.43 -2.73 -19.80
CA THR A 27 -0.08 -1.31 -19.78
C THR A 27 0.33 -0.80 -21.17
N LYS A 28 1.13 -1.57 -21.93
CA LYS A 28 1.51 -1.23 -23.32
C LYS A 28 0.28 -1.10 -24.21
N PHE A 29 -0.61 -2.09 -24.14
CA PHE A 29 -1.85 -2.11 -24.92
C PHE A 29 -2.75 -0.91 -24.59
N LEU A 30 -3.00 -0.66 -23.32
CA LEU A 30 -3.86 0.43 -22.87
C LEU A 30 -3.28 1.80 -23.22
N TYR A 31 -1.97 2.01 -23.03
CA TYR A 31 -1.33 3.26 -23.47
C TYR A 31 -1.45 3.46 -24.98
N TYR A 32 -1.22 2.41 -25.78
CA TYR A 32 -1.36 2.50 -27.23
C TYR A 32 -2.78 2.88 -27.63
N HIS A 33 -3.76 2.22 -27.03
CA HIS A 33 -5.16 2.49 -27.27
C HIS A 33 -5.53 3.94 -26.90
N PHE A 34 -5.26 4.38 -25.69
CA PHE A 34 -5.61 5.72 -25.23
C PHE A 34 -4.87 6.84 -25.96
N GLN A 35 -3.58 6.67 -26.28
CA GLN A 35 -2.85 7.68 -27.03
C GLN A 35 -3.37 7.87 -28.45
N ASN A 36 -3.92 6.85 -29.08
CA ASN A 36 -4.47 6.94 -30.43
C ASN A 36 -5.94 7.41 -30.42
N LEU A 37 -6.74 7.08 -29.41
CA LEU A 37 -8.08 7.65 -29.25
C LEU A 37 -8.06 9.17 -29.05
N GLN A 38 -7.18 9.70 -28.22
CA GLN A 38 -7.07 11.13 -27.99
C GLN A 38 -6.81 11.94 -29.25
N LYS A 39 -6.22 11.33 -30.27
CA LYS A 39 -5.91 11.98 -31.56
C LYS A 39 -7.07 11.98 -32.53
N SER A 40 -7.87 10.92 -32.58
CA SER A 40 -9.02 10.84 -33.47
C SER A 40 -10.09 11.89 -33.17
N ASP A 41 -10.23 12.32 -31.91
CA ASP A 41 -11.16 13.37 -31.51
C ASP A 41 -10.65 14.79 -31.79
N SER A 42 -9.33 14.97 -31.92
CA SER A 42 -8.74 16.28 -32.24
C SER A 42 -8.82 16.64 -33.74
N GLU A 43 -9.08 15.67 -34.61
CA GLU A 43 -9.19 15.89 -36.06
C GLU A 43 -10.44 16.67 -36.51
N GLY A 44 -11.34 17.06 -35.57
CA GLY A 44 -12.46 17.98 -35.82
C GLY A 44 -12.10 19.47 -35.96
N ASN A 45 -10.85 19.88 -35.69
CA ASN A 45 -10.36 21.24 -35.84
C ASN A 45 -9.04 21.26 -36.63
N ASP A 46 -9.08 21.92 -37.78
CA ASP A 46 -7.96 22.15 -38.72
C ASP A 46 -6.66 22.57 -38.02
N SER A 47 -5.80 21.64 -37.60
CA SER A 47 -4.41 21.94 -37.32
C SER A 47 -3.55 20.66 -37.16
N LEU A 48 -2.65 20.48 -38.16
CA LEU A 48 -1.47 19.60 -38.17
C LEU A 48 -1.74 18.12 -37.84
N GLU A 49 -1.56 17.29 -38.84
CA GLU A 49 -1.50 15.80 -38.76
C GLU A 49 -0.61 15.37 -37.61
N ALA A 50 -1.18 15.17 -36.44
CA ALA A 50 -0.46 14.54 -35.32
C ALA A 50 -0.33 13.06 -35.63
N GLU A 51 0.86 12.62 -36.10
CA GLU A 51 1.16 11.22 -36.40
C GLU A 51 0.77 10.31 -35.23
N SER A 52 0.12 9.18 -35.50
CA SER A 52 -0.23 8.17 -34.53
C SER A 52 1.03 7.64 -33.84
N VAL A 53 1.00 7.45 -32.52
CA VAL A 53 2.13 6.88 -31.79
C VAL A 53 2.18 5.37 -32.11
N SER A 54 3.29 4.89 -32.68
CA SER A 54 3.42 3.47 -33.00
C SER A 54 3.49 2.63 -31.72
N PHE A 55 3.04 1.37 -31.80
CA PHE A 55 3.12 0.42 -30.68
C PHE A 55 4.57 0.20 -30.23
N ASP A 56 5.54 0.22 -31.17
CA ASP A 56 6.96 0.05 -30.84
C ASP A 56 7.51 1.16 -29.95
N VAL A 57 7.08 2.41 -30.17
CA VAL A 57 7.44 3.55 -29.31
C VAL A 57 6.88 3.37 -27.90
N ILE A 58 5.60 3.00 -27.81
CA ILE A 58 4.91 2.73 -26.53
C ILE A 58 5.60 1.56 -25.82
N SER A 59 5.84 0.45 -26.51
CA SER A 59 6.48 -0.74 -25.96
C SER A 59 7.86 -0.43 -25.42
N SER A 60 8.69 0.26 -26.19
CA SER A 60 10.05 0.66 -25.78
C SER A 60 10.01 1.58 -24.56
N HIS A 61 9.02 2.49 -24.48
CA HIS A 61 8.84 3.37 -23.33
C HIS A 61 8.48 2.59 -22.06
N VAL A 62 7.47 1.69 -22.15
CA VAL A 62 7.05 0.87 -21.01
C VAL A 62 8.20 -0.03 -20.55
N ASP A 63 8.90 -0.71 -21.46
CA ASP A 63 10.04 -1.56 -21.11
C ASP A 63 11.18 -0.79 -20.41
N LYS A 64 11.36 0.47 -20.77
CA LYS A 64 12.40 1.31 -20.18
C LYS A 64 12.08 1.85 -18.79
N TYR A 65 10.80 2.16 -18.54
CA TYR A 65 10.39 2.90 -17.34
C TYR A 65 9.57 2.10 -16.34
N SER A 66 9.07 0.93 -16.70
CA SER A 66 8.42 0.02 -15.75
C SER A 66 9.42 -0.59 -14.77
N ILE A 67 8.93 -0.96 -13.60
CA ILE A 67 9.70 -1.78 -12.65
C ILE A 67 9.90 -3.17 -13.26
N SER A 68 11.13 -3.67 -13.19
CA SER A 68 11.47 -4.94 -13.79
C SER A 68 10.86 -6.14 -13.05
N PRO A 69 10.57 -7.26 -13.76
CA PRO A 69 10.04 -8.49 -13.16
C PRO A 69 10.96 -9.14 -12.11
N GLU A 70 12.27 -8.84 -12.14
CA GLU A 70 13.20 -9.28 -11.10
C GLU A 70 12.95 -8.57 -9.77
N SER A 71 12.55 -7.30 -9.82
CA SER A 71 12.25 -6.50 -8.65
C SER A 71 10.82 -6.71 -8.13
N ILE A 72 9.86 -6.84 -9.05
CA ILE A 72 8.46 -7.17 -8.76
C ILE A 72 8.06 -8.30 -9.71
N ASN A 73 7.83 -9.47 -9.17
CA ASN A 73 7.50 -10.65 -9.97
C ASN A 73 6.00 -10.70 -10.32
N ARG A 74 5.17 -10.32 -9.37
CA ARG A 74 3.70 -10.36 -9.49
C ARG A 74 3.03 -9.34 -8.58
N ARG A 75 1.81 -8.95 -8.94
CA ARG A 75 0.99 -8.00 -8.16
C ARG A 75 -0.49 -8.35 -8.26
N GLN A 76 -1.27 -7.89 -7.30
CA GLN A 76 -2.71 -7.80 -7.40
C GLN A 76 -3.09 -6.41 -7.93
N VAL A 77 -3.84 -6.36 -9.03
CA VAL A 77 -4.29 -5.12 -9.68
C VAL A 77 -5.71 -5.35 -10.17
N LEU A 78 -6.70 -5.07 -9.32
CA LEU A 78 -8.10 -5.45 -9.54
C LEU A 78 -8.72 -4.79 -10.77
N ILE A 79 -8.30 -3.58 -11.13
CA ILE A 79 -8.81 -2.93 -12.35
C ILE A 79 -8.51 -3.76 -13.60
N PHE A 80 -7.37 -4.45 -13.65
CA PHE A 80 -7.05 -5.30 -14.79
C PHE A 80 -7.85 -6.59 -14.81
N GLU A 81 -8.35 -7.08 -13.68
CA GLU A 81 -9.27 -8.22 -13.69
C GLU A 81 -10.59 -7.88 -14.37
N GLU A 82 -11.11 -6.68 -14.17
CA GLU A 82 -12.36 -6.23 -14.79
C GLU A 82 -12.21 -6.05 -16.31
N VAL A 83 -11.00 -5.88 -16.82
CA VAL A 83 -10.72 -5.65 -18.25
C VAL A 83 -9.91 -6.78 -18.91
N VAL A 84 -9.55 -7.80 -18.17
CA VAL A 84 -8.68 -8.90 -18.63
C VAL A 84 -9.22 -9.60 -19.86
N ASP A 85 -10.48 -10.00 -19.82
CA ASP A 85 -11.10 -10.73 -20.93
C ASP A 85 -11.14 -9.89 -22.20
N PHE A 86 -11.37 -8.58 -22.05
CA PHE A 86 -11.30 -7.64 -23.17
C PHE A 86 -9.88 -7.56 -23.72
N ILE A 87 -8.88 -7.27 -22.88
CA ILE A 87 -7.48 -7.11 -23.32
C ILE A 87 -6.99 -8.39 -23.98
N GLU A 88 -7.27 -9.57 -23.43
CA GLU A 88 -6.85 -10.86 -24.00
C GLU A 88 -7.51 -11.16 -25.34
N ASN A 89 -8.78 -10.80 -25.53
CA ASN A 89 -9.49 -11.00 -26.80
C ASN A 89 -9.03 -9.99 -27.87
N GLU A 90 -8.70 -8.77 -27.49
CA GLU A 90 -8.37 -7.68 -28.41
C GLU A 90 -6.88 -7.56 -28.72
N MET A 91 -5.99 -8.07 -27.88
CA MET A 91 -4.55 -8.10 -28.17
C MET A 91 -4.19 -8.89 -29.43
N ASP A 92 -5.05 -9.83 -29.84
CA ASP A 92 -4.88 -10.65 -31.06
C ASP A 92 -5.60 -10.07 -32.29
N SER A 93 -6.39 -9.00 -32.16
CA SER A 93 -7.17 -8.38 -33.22
C SER A 93 -6.72 -6.94 -33.49
N ALA A 94 -6.98 -6.44 -34.70
CA ALA A 94 -6.86 -4.99 -34.97
C ALA A 94 -7.84 -4.24 -34.07
N LEU A 95 -7.32 -3.21 -33.36
CA LEU A 95 -8.03 -2.43 -32.34
C LEU A 95 -9.49 -2.13 -32.73
N PRO A 96 -10.47 -2.43 -31.84
CA PRO A 96 -11.85 -2.06 -32.08
C PRO A 96 -12.02 -0.55 -32.06
N SER A 97 -12.89 -0.05 -32.91
CA SER A 97 -13.24 1.37 -32.97
C SER A 97 -14.05 1.86 -31.77
N GLU A 98 -14.59 0.95 -30.96
CA GLU A 98 -15.44 1.26 -29.80
C GLU A 98 -15.03 0.39 -28.61
N TYR A 99 -14.43 1.03 -27.62
CA TYR A 99 -14.04 0.41 -26.35
C TYR A 99 -15.07 0.72 -25.26
N HIS A 100 -15.61 -0.32 -24.65
CA HIS A 100 -16.44 -0.18 -23.46
C HIS A 100 -15.66 -0.67 -22.24
N PHE A 101 -15.39 0.23 -21.29
CA PHE A 101 -14.94 -0.18 -19.96
C PHE A 101 -16.02 -1.07 -19.31
N PRO A 102 -15.64 -1.95 -18.36
CA PRO A 102 -16.60 -2.74 -17.61
C PRO A 102 -17.72 -1.90 -17.02
N GLU A 103 -18.90 -2.51 -16.83
CA GLU A 103 -20.06 -1.85 -16.24
C GLU A 103 -19.65 -1.09 -14.96
N GLY A 104 -19.93 0.21 -14.92
CA GLY A 104 -19.47 1.12 -13.84
C GLY A 104 -18.16 1.87 -14.14
N PHE A 105 -17.41 1.49 -15.19
CA PHE A 105 -16.25 2.23 -15.69
C PHE A 105 -16.51 2.80 -17.10
N GLU A 106 -17.77 3.04 -17.44
CA GLU A 106 -18.17 3.60 -18.73
C GLU A 106 -17.48 4.94 -18.97
N VAL A 107 -16.79 5.04 -20.10
CA VAL A 107 -16.17 6.27 -20.56
C VAL A 107 -17.22 7.05 -21.33
N GLU A 108 -17.61 8.23 -20.86
CA GLU A 108 -18.44 9.13 -21.65
C GLU A 108 -17.67 9.50 -22.93
N ALA A 109 -18.38 9.62 -24.05
CA ALA A 109 -17.76 9.99 -25.34
C ALA A 109 -16.93 11.28 -25.19
N GLY A 110 -15.66 11.21 -25.58
CA GLY A 110 -14.68 12.31 -25.43
C GLY A 110 -14.00 12.41 -24.05
N ASN A 111 -14.29 11.50 -23.10
CA ASN A 111 -13.62 11.46 -21.81
C ASN A 111 -12.64 10.29 -21.74
N PHE A 112 -11.38 10.52 -22.08
CA PHE A 112 -10.32 9.50 -22.08
C PHE A 112 -9.71 9.22 -20.70
N PHE A 113 -10.12 9.94 -19.65
CA PHE A 113 -9.59 9.78 -18.29
C PHE A 113 -10.23 8.63 -17.52
N GLY A 114 -11.22 7.98 -18.13
CA GLY A 114 -12.03 6.97 -17.46
C GLY A 114 -13.07 7.60 -16.53
N PRO A 115 -13.68 6.82 -15.63
CA PRO A 115 -14.75 7.30 -14.76
C PRO A 115 -14.24 8.37 -13.79
N LYS A 116 -15.12 9.34 -13.50
CA LYS A 116 -14.87 10.36 -12.48
C LYS A 116 -14.66 9.74 -11.10
N ILE A 117 -14.02 10.49 -10.23
CA ILE A 117 -13.65 10.04 -8.87
C ILE A 117 -14.84 9.46 -8.08
N ALA A 118 -16.05 10.01 -8.25
CA ALA A 118 -17.24 9.51 -7.57
C ALA A 118 -17.56 8.04 -7.93
N VAL A 119 -17.45 7.67 -9.22
CA VAL A 119 -17.67 6.29 -9.67
C VAL A 119 -16.58 5.37 -9.16
N ARG A 120 -15.32 5.82 -9.14
CA ARG A 120 -14.19 5.06 -8.57
C ARG A 120 -14.37 4.82 -7.08
N MET A 121 -14.94 5.77 -6.35
CA MET A 121 -15.23 5.62 -4.92
C MET A 121 -16.39 4.65 -4.66
N GLU A 122 -17.40 4.61 -5.53
CA GLU A 122 -18.47 3.62 -5.45
C GLU A 122 -17.93 2.20 -5.75
N TRP A 123 -17.06 2.06 -6.74
CA TRP A 123 -16.36 0.81 -7.02
C TRP A 123 -15.48 0.37 -5.84
N PHE A 124 -14.70 1.29 -5.25
CA PHE A 124 -13.96 1.05 -4.02
C PHE A 124 -14.87 0.50 -2.93
N LYS A 125 -15.98 1.17 -2.66
CA LYS A 125 -16.93 0.79 -1.63
C LYS A 125 -17.48 -0.62 -1.84
N THR A 126 -17.90 -0.93 -3.06
CA THR A 126 -18.43 -2.25 -3.44
C THR A 126 -17.40 -3.37 -3.27
N LYS A 127 -16.14 -3.14 -3.68
CA LYS A 127 -15.09 -4.16 -3.60
C LYS A 127 -14.54 -4.33 -2.17
N MET A 128 -14.49 -3.29 -1.36
CA MET A 128 -13.80 -3.34 -0.08
C MET A 128 -14.62 -3.98 1.05
N GLY A 129 -15.91 -4.17 0.90
CA GLY A 129 -16.73 -4.95 1.84
C GLY A 129 -16.19 -6.36 2.06
N PHE A 130 -15.74 -7.02 1.00
CA PHE A 130 -15.17 -8.36 1.05
C PHE A 130 -13.93 -8.48 1.94
N VAL A 131 -13.16 -7.42 2.09
CA VAL A 131 -11.95 -7.41 2.96
C VAL A 131 -12.36 -7.59 4.42
N PHE A 132 -13.40 -6.87 4.87
CA PHE A 132 -13.92 -6.99 6.22
C PHE A 132 -14.56 -8.36 6.46
N ASP A 133 -15.27 -8.91 5.48
CA ASP A 133 -15.85 -10.24 5.56
C ASP A 133 -14.75 -11.31 5.68
N ALA A 134 -13.72 -11.23 4.89
CA ALA A 134 -12.59 -12.16 4.93
C ALA A 134 -11.86 -12.11 6.28
N PHE A 135 -11.59 -10.89 6.80
CA PHE A 135 -10.94 -10.72 8.10
C PHE A 135 -11.80 -11.30 9.24
N TYR A 136 -13.08 -10.92 9.30
CA TYR A 136 -13.97 -11.34 10.37
C TYR A 136 -14.54 -12.75 10.21
N SER A 137 -14.36 -13.39 9.08
CA SER A 137 -14.63 -14.84 8.94
C SER A 137 -13.73 -15.69 9.86
N LYS A 138 -12.53 -15.21 10.13
CA LYS A 138 -11.53 -15.85 11.00
C LYS A 138 -11.59 -15.32 12.44
N THR A 139 -11.91 -14.05 12.61
CA THR A 139 -11.96 -13.35 13.90
C THR A 139 -13.42 -13.14 14.30
N LYS A 140 -14.00 -14.10 15.02
CA LYS A 140 -15.45 -14.17 15.27
C LYS A 140 -15.98 -13.18 16.32
N THR A 141 -15.12 -12.63 17.18
CA THR A 141 -15.54 -11.71 18.25
C THR A 141 -15.37 -10.26 17.78
N SER A 142 -16.27 -9.37 18.23
CA SER A 142 -16.14 -7.93 17.97
C SER A 142 -14.93 -7.32 18.67
N PRO A 143 -14.21 -6.37 18.06
CA PRO A 143 -13.23 -5.54 18.75
C PRO A 143 -13.95 -4.51 19.65
N GLU A 144 -13.19 -3.82 20.50
CA GLU A 144 -13.66 -2.59 21.16
C GLU A 144 -13.58 -1.40 20.19
N ASN A 145 -12.49 -1.34 19.43
CA ASN A 145 -12.27 -0.31 18.43
C ASN A 145 -11.85 -0.95 17.08
N LEU A 146 -12.35 -0.39 16.00
CA LEU A 146 -11.97 -0.72 14.63
C LEU A 146 -11.36 0.50 13.96
N ILE A 147 -10.11 0.38 13.54
CA ILE A 147 -9.41 1.41 12.76
C ILE A 147 -9.36 0.97 11.30
N HIS A 148 -9.99 1.74 10.44
CA HIS A 148 -9.94 1.55 9.00
C HIS A 148 -8.86 2.43 8.39
N VAL A 149 -7.94 1.83 7.65
CA VAL A 149 -6.81 2.50 7.00
C VAL A 149 -6.92 2.38 5.50
N THR A 150 -6.91 3.51 4.81
CA THR A 150 -6.82 3.56 3.35
C THR A 150 -6.30 4.92 2.88
N CYS A 151 -5.55 4.94 1.80
CA CYS A 151 -5.24 6.16 1.08
C CYS A 151 -5.89 6.20 -0.32
N SER A 152 -6.68 5.18 -0.66
CA SER A 152 -7.24 4.97 -1.99
C SER A 152 -8.76 5.06 -2.05
N GLY A 153 -9.45 5.29 -0.93
CA GLY A 153 -10.90 5.36 -0.91
C GLY A 153 -11.47 6.35 0.10
N TYR A 154 -12.55 7.01 -0.30
CA TYR A 154 -13.33 7.92 0.51
C TYR A 154 -14.81 7.62 0.36
N SER A 155 -15.45 7.21 1.44
CA SER A 155 -16.91 7.05 1.52
C SER A 155 -17.42 7.39 2.92
N SER A 156 -18.61 7.91 2.99
CA SER A 156 -19.34 8.13 4.25
C SER A 156 -20.83 7.81 4.01
N PRO A 157 -21.39 6.79 4.66
CA PRO A 157 -20.76 5.86 5.59
C PRO A 157 -19.58 5.10 4.97
N SER A 158 -18.57 4.80 5.80
CA SER A 158 -17.41 4.03 5.35
C SER A 158 -17.70 2.54 5.33
N VAL A 159 -16.90 1.79 4.55
CA VAL A 159 -16.98 0.31 4.49
C VAL A 159 -16.83 -0.33 5.88
N ALA A 160 -16.00 0.28 6.75
CA ALA A 160 -15.86 -0.19 8.14
C ALA A 160 -17.14 0.01 8.97
N GLN A 161 -17.85 1.13 8.78
CA GLN A 161 -19.14 1.36 9.44
C GLN A 161 -20.21 0.39 8.92
N GLU A 162 -20.24 0.13 7.62
CA GLU A 162 -21.14 -0.88 7.03
C GLU A 162 -20.87 -2.27 7.62
N ALA A 163 -19.60 -2.67 7.70
CA ALA A 163 -19.20 -3.94 8.30
C ALA A 163 -19.63 -4.08 9.77
N VAL A 164 -19.62 -3.01 10.55
CA VAL A 164 -20.10 -2.98 11.94
C VAL A 164 -21.62 -3.12 12.00
N ILE A 165 -22.36 -2.42 11.12
CA ILE A 165 -23.82 -2.49 11.03
C ILE A 165 -24.29 -3.88 10.64
N GLU A 166 -23.72 -4.47 9.60
CA GLU A 166 -24.07 -5.80 9.11
C GLU A 166 -23.89 -6.89 10.16
N ARG A 167 -22.84 -6.75 11.02
CA ARG A 167 -22.56 -7.67 12.12
C ARG A 167 -23.32 -7.36 13.40
N LYS A 168 -24.14 -6.32 13.40
CA LYS A 168 -24.92 -5.87 14.57
C LYS A 168 -24.05 -5.61 15.81
N TRP A 169 -22.88 -4.99 15.60
CA TRP A 169 -21.94 -4.67 16.67
C TRP A 169 -22.23 -3.27 17.26
N GLU A 170 -23.09 -3.21 18.22
CA GLU A 170 -23.60 -1.94 18.80
C GLU A 170 -22.56 -1.13 19.57
N LYS A 171 -21.46 -1.75 20.01
CA LYS A 171 -20.48 -1.13 20.92
C LYS A 171 -19.14 -0.82 20.28
N VAL A 172 -18.93 -1.20 19.01
CA VAL A 172 -17.65 -0.99 18.31
C VAL A 172 -17.52 0.47 17.92
N GLN A 173 -16.42 1.09 18.33
CA GLN A 173 -16.06 2.44 17.91
C GLN A 173 -15.20 2.38 16.63
N VAL A 174 -15.60 3.12 15.59
CA VAL A 174 -14.88 3.17 14.31
C VAL A 174 -14.07 4.45 14.23
N THR A 175 -12.79 4.29 13.88
CA THR A 175 -11.87 5.39 13.60
C THR A 175 -11.29 5.21 12.19
N HIS A 176 -11.06 6.32 11.49
CA HIS A 176 -10.47 6.32 10.16
C HIS A 176 -9.06 6.90 10.20
N SER A 177 -8.08 6.17 9.62
CA SER A 177 -6.74 6.66 9.32
C SER A 177 -6.62 6.77 7.79
N TYR A 178 -7.21 7.81 7.24
CA TYR A 178 -7.32 8.02 5.80
C TYR A 178 -6.23 8.94 5.28
N HIS A 179 -5.86 8.73 4.01
CA HIS A 179 -5.03 9.64 3.20
C HIS A 179 -3.61 9.89 3.75
N MET A 180 -3.11 8.99 4.60
CA MET A 180 -1.74 9.08 5.12
C MET A 180 -0.70 8.54 4.13
N GLY A 181 -1.11 7.90 3.04
CA GLY A 181 -0.22 7.26 2.08
C GLY A 181 0.50 6.04 2.66
N CYS A 182 1.69 5.77 2.14
CA CYS A 182 2.43 4.54 2.42
C CYS A 182 2.79 4.31 3.90
N TYR A 183 2.77 5.36 4.75
CA TYR A 183 3.06 5.22 6.17
C TYR A 183 1.81 5.04 7.06
N GLY A 184 0.62 4.94 6.47
CA GLY A 184 -0.66 4.93 7.19
C GLY A 184 -0.81 3.86 8.29
N ALA A 185 -0.05 2.76 8.22
CA ALA A 185 -0.03 1.76 9.28
C ALA A 185 0.49 2.31 10.63
N PHE A 186 1.50 3.19 10.60
CA PHE A 186 2.14 3.70 11.81
C PHE A 186 1.23 4.61 12.64
N PRO A 187 0.57 5.65 12.09
CA PRO A 187 -0.41 6.43 12.83
C PRO A 187 -1.61 5.59 13.30
N ALA A 188 -2.04 4.57 12.53
CA ALA A 188 -3.09 3.65 12.97
C ALA A 188 -2.65 2.83 14.20
N ILE A 189 -1.44 2.27 14.18
CA ILE A 189 -0.86 1.53 15.31
C ILE A 189 -0.69 2.46 16.53
N ARG A 190 -0.18 3.68 16.33
CA ARG A 190 -0.05 4.68 17.41
C ARG A 190 -1.39 5.04 18.03
N THR A 191 -2.42 5.27 17.21
CA THR A 191 -3.78 5.56 17.68
C THR A 191 -4.37 4.38 18.44
N GLY A 192 -4.29 3.17 17.88
CA GLY A 192 -4.77 1.95 18.54
C GLY A 192 -4.06 1.66 19.86
N SER A 193 -2.74 1.88 19.92
CA SER A 193 -1.98 1.78 21.17
C SER A 193 -2.44 2.78 22.22
N SER A 194 -2.74 4.02 21.82
CA SER A 194 -3.25 5.05 22.72
C SER A 194 -4.63 4.72 23.24
N LEU A 195 -5.51 4.17 22.41
CA LEU A 195 -6.85 3.70 22.81
C LEU A 195 -6.74 2.58 23.86
N LEU A 196 -5.87 1.58 23.64
CA LEU A 196 -5.63 0.51 24.61
C LEU A 196 -5.04 1.01 25.93
N CYS A 197 -4.12 1.98 25.89
CA CYS A 197 -3.55 2.57 27.09
C CYS A 197 -4.58 3.37 27.91
N ALA A 198 -5.51 4.04 27.25
CA ALA A 198 -6.58 4.83 27.88
C ALA A 198 -7.76 3.97 28.35
N SER A 199 -7.98 2.81 27.74
CA SER A 199 -9.10 1.92 28.10
C SER A 199 -8.88 1.24 29.45
N THR A 200 -9.95 1.14 30.23
CA THR A 200 -10.02 0.29 31.44
C THR A 200 -10.44 -1.14 31.12
N ASN A 201 -10.92 -1.37 29.91
CA ASN A 201 -11.35 -2.68 29.43
C ASN A 201 -10.15 -3.48 28.89
N LYS A 202 -10.26 -4.81 28.89
CA LYS A 202 -9.30 -5.74 28.27
C LYS A 202 -9.70 -6.02 26.81
N GLY A 203 -10.11 -4.99 26.09
CA GLY A 203 -10.54 -5.09 24.70
C GLY A 203 -9.35 -5.17 23.73
N ARG A 204 -9.63 -5.50 22.47
CA ARG A 204 -8.66 -5.38 21.39
C ARG A 204 -9.04 -4.25 20.43
N VAL A 205 -8.06 -3.75 19.71
CA VAL A 205 -8.23 -2.81 18.61
C VAL A 205 -7.88 -3.55 17.31
N ASP A 206 -8.86 -3.66 16.41
CA ASP A 206 -8.59 -4.22 15.07
C ASP A 206 -8.23 -3.10 14.11
N VAL A 207 -7.28 -3.37 13.24
CA VAL A 207 -6.85 -2.47 12.16
C VAL A 207 -7.03 -3.20 10.85
N VAL A 208 -7.76 -2.59 9.92
CA VAL A 208 -8.01 -3.18 8.60
C VAL A 208 -7.58 -2.19 7.52
N HIS A 209 -6.67 -2.64 6.65
CA HIS A 209 -6.18 -1.90 5.50
C HIS A 209 -6.93 -2.31 4.24
N THR A 210 -7.40 -1.32 3.49
CA THR A 210 -8.05 -1.52 2.19
C THR A 210 -7.43 -0.60 1.16
N GLU A 211 -6.31 -1.02 0.59
CA GLU A 211 -5.61 -0.23 -0.43
C GLU A 211 -5.96 -0.73 -1.82
N LEU A 212 -6.88 -0.01 -2.47
CA LEU A 212 -7.32 -0.26 -3.84
C LEU A 212 -6.69 0.76 -4.79
N LEU A 213 -5.36 0.67 -4.95
CA LEU A 213 -4.57 1.65 -5.70
C LEU A 213 -4.84 1.59 -7.19
N SER A 214 -5.24 0.43 -7.70
CA SER A 214 -5.64 0.27 -9.10
C SER A 214 -6.84 1.14 -9.49
N ALA A 215 -7.70 1.52 -8.54
CA ALA A 215 -8.76 2.49 -8.78
C ALA A 215 -8.26 3.87 -9.24
N HIS A 216 -6.99 4.18 -9.01
CA HIS A 216 -6.37 5.47 -9.35
C HIS A 216 -5.36 5.38 -10.49
N LEU A 217 -5.24 4.26 -11.19
CA LEU A 217 -4.39 4.17 -12.37
C LEU A 217 -4.78 5.25 -13.39
N ASN A 218 -3.79 6.00 -13.85
CA ASN A 218 -3.93 7.00 -14.88
C ASN A 218 -3.30 6.48 -16.18
N LEU A 219 -4.11 5.84 -17.01
CA LEU A 219 -3.65 5.23 -18.26
C LEU A 219 -3.54 6.22 -19.42
N THR A 220 -3.94 7.48 -19.22
CA THR A 220 -3.85 8.53 -20.23
C THR A 220 -2.56 9.34 -20.12
N ALA A 221 -1.94 9.39 -18.96
CA ALA A 221 -0.69 10.12 -18.75
C ALA A 221 0.53 9.31 -19.22
N PHE A 222 0.88 9.46 -20.47
CA PHE A 222 2.06 8.81 -21.06
C PHE A 222 3.35 9.54 -20.66
N SER A 223 3.89 9.17 -19.51
CA SER A 223 5.13 9.75 -18.98
C SER A 223 5.95 8.70 -18.22
N SER A 224 7.26 8.91 -18.14
CA SER A 224 8.15 8.00 -17.41
C SER A 224 7.80 7.84 -15.92
N ALA A 225 7.36 8.92 -15.30
CA ALA A 225 6.93 8.89 -13.89
C ALA A 225 5.66 8.06 -13.71
N ASN A 226 4.64 8.30 -14.55
CA ASN A 226 3.39 7.57 -14.47
C ASN A 226 3.56 6.08 -14.82
N THR A 227 4.38 5.77 -15.83
CA THR A 227 4.68 4.37 -16.18
C THR A 227 5.33 3.62 -15.01
N MET A 228 6.26 4.27 -14.31
CA MET A 228 6.86 3.71 -13.09
C MET A 228 5.80 3.51 -12.00
N ILE A 229 4.93 4.49 -11.75
CA ILE A 229 3.85 4.41 -10.77
C ILE A 229 2.91 3.26 -11.10
N CYS A 230 2.44 3.15 -12.35
CA CYS A 230 1.55 2.08 -12.80
C CYS A 230 2.17 0.68 -12.66
N SER A 231 3.50 0.57 -12.76
CA SER A 231 4.21 -0.72 -12.63
C SER A 231 4.67 -1.05 -11.21
N LEU A 232 4.65 -0.07 -10.29
CA LEU A 232 5.10 -0.20 -8.90
C LEU A 232 3.97 -0.56 -7.94
N PHE A 233 2.86 0.18 -8.01
CA PHE A 233 1.77 0.06 -7.04
C PHE A 233 0.88 -1.15 -7.30
N ALA A 234 0.35 -1.70 -6.22
CA ALA A 234 -0.52 -2.88 -6.20
C ALA A 234 -1.65 -2.69 -5.20
N ASP A 235 -2.75 -3.39 -5.41
CA ASP A 235 -3.81 -3.49 -4.41
C ASP A 235 -3.36 -4.39 -3.26
N GLY A 236 -3.68 -3.99 -2.03
CA GLY A 236 -3.24 -4.71 -0.85
C GLY A 236 -4.21 -4.61 0.32
N PHE A 237 -4.50 -5.78 0.91
CA PHE A 237 -5.49 -5.91 1.97
C PHE A 237 -4.95 -6.76 3.10
N ILE A 238 -5.08 -6.26 4.32
CA ILE A 238 -4.66 -6.98 5.52
C ILE A 238 -5.41 -6.47 6.74
N GLY A 239 -5.81 -7.39 7.62
CA GLY A 239 -6.29 -7.06 8.95
C GLY A 239 -5.32 -7.59 10.00
N TYR A 240 -5.25 -6.90 11.14
CA TYR A 240 -4.49 -7.33 12.32
C TYR A 240 -5.09 -6.71 13.58
N SER A 241 -4.62 -7.18 14.74
CA SER A 241 -5.15 -6.73 16.03
C SER A 241 -4.04 -6.23 16.94
N LEU A 242 -4.36 -5.19 17.73
CA LEU A 242 -3.54 -4.73 18.84
C LEU A 242 -4.18 -5.15 20.16
N TYR A 243 -3.34 -5.56 21.08
CA TYR A 243 -3.71 -5.99 22.42
C TYR A 243 -2.81 -5.30 23.46
N ASP A 244 -3.33 -5.06 24.66
CA ASP A 244 -2.43 -4.92 25.78
C ASP A 244 -1.74 -6.26 26.05
N GLU A 245 -0.48 -6.24 26.44
CA GLU A 245 0.34 -7.44 26.53
C GLU A 245 -0.19 -8.47 27.53
N GLU A 246 -0.75 -8.02 28.67
CA GLU A 246 -1.33 -8.91 29.67
C GLU A 246 -2.53 -9.68 29.08
N SER A 247 -3.41 -8.96 28.38
CA SER A 247 -4.56 -9.57 27.70
C SER A 247 -4.11 -10.52 26.60
N PHE A 248 -3.10 -10.14 25.81
CA PHE A 248 -2.53 -10.99 24.77
C PHE A 248 -1.99 -12.32 25.32
N LEU A 249 -1.21 -12.27 26.41
CA LEU A 249 -0.61 -13.46 27.00
C LEU A 249 -1.63 -14.38 27.66
N ASN A 250 -2.72 -13.82 28.20
CA ASN A 250 -3.78 -14.55 28.89
C ASN A 250 -4.97 -14.99 28.00
N ASP A 251 -4.99 -14.60 26.71
CA ASP A 251 -6.05 -15.01 25.79
C ASP A 251 -5.78 -16.40 25.20
N ASP A 252 -6.42 -17.43 25.73
CA ASP A 252 -6.29 -18.81 25.29
C ASP A 252 -6.75 -19.05 23.84
N THR A 253 -7.46 -18.10 23.23
CA THR A 253 -7.88 -18.21 21.83
C THR A 253 -6.72 -17.94 20.86
N ILE A 254 -5.68 -17.23 21.32
CA ILE A 254 -4.45 -16.96 20.56
C ILE A 254 -3.45 -18.09 20.83
N LYS A 255 -3.49 -19.12 19.99
CA LYS A 255 -2.76 -20.38 20.24
C LYS A 255 -1.24 -20.23 20.27
N ASP A 256 -0.66 -19.53 19.28
CA ASP A 256 0.79 -19.52 19.08
C ASP A 256 1.51 -18.35 19.76
N LYS A 257 0.77 -17.38 20.36
CA LYS A 257 1.30 -16.17 21.00
C LYS A 257 2.34 -15.41 20.14
N LYS A 258 2.23 -15.51 18.83
CA LYS A 258 3.10 -14.80 17.89
C LYS A 258 2.67 -13.34 17.78
N GLY A 259 3.60 -12.44 17.97
CA GLY A 259 3.32 -11.01 17.90
C GLY A 259 4.58 -10.16 17.93
N LEU A 260 4.37 -8.85 17.81
CA LEU A 260 5.41 -7.83 17.89
C LEU A 260 5.06 -6.88 19.03
N ARG A 261 5.88 -6.86 20.08
CA ARG A 261 5.78 -5.90 21.18
C ARG A 261 6.32 -4.55 20.74
N ILE A 262 5.58 -3.48 20.97
CA ILE A 262 6.02 -2.11 20.67
C ILE A 262 6.92 -1.61 21.78
N LEU A 263 8.16 -1.28 21.46
CA LEU A 263 9.15 -0.72 22.38
C LEU A 263 9.23 0.82 22.30
N ALA A 264 9.21 1.36 21.07
CA ALA A 264 9.23 2.80 20.82
C ALA A 264 8.57 3.16 19.50
N SER A 265 8.20 4.45 19.38
CA SER A 265 7.76 5.04 18.12
C SER A 265 8.40 6.41 17.90
N HIS A 266 8.65 6.74 16.64
CA HIS A 266 9.19 8.04 16.24
C HIS A 266 8.63 8.46 14.89
N GLU A 267 8.36 9.77 14.74
CA GLU A 267 7.89 10.37 13.50
C GLU A 267 8.47 11.75 13.35
N VAL A 268 8.87 12.10 12.13
CA VAL A 268 9.34 13.43 11.78
C VAL A 268 8.81 13.82 10.41
N ILE A 269 8.46 15.09 10.24
CA ILE A 269 8.25 15.70 8.93
C ILE A 269 9.58 16.34 8.54
N ILE A 270 10.12 15.92 7.39
CA ILE A 270 11.43 16.36 6.90
C ILE A 270 11.28 17.77 6.34
N PRO A 271 12.04 18.77 6.81
CA PRO A 271 11.98 20.13 6.30
C PRO A 271 12.29 20.20 4.79
N ASP A 272 11.73 21.20 4.11
CA ASP A 272 11.98 21.56 2.71
C ASP A 272 11.61 20.44 1.71
N SER A 273 10.68 19.55 2.07
CA SER A 273 10.30 18.39 1.26
C SER A 273 8.80 18.30 0.92
N LEU A 274 8.00 19.31 1.23
CA LEU A 274 6.54 19.28 1.06
C LEU A 274 6.10 18.96 -0.37
N GLU A 275 6.81 19.46 -1.37
CA GLU A 275 6.48 19.27 -2.79
C GLU A 275 7.09 17.99 -3.39
N ASP A 276 7.85 17.22 -2.61
CA ASP A 276 8.58 16.08 -3.15
C ASP A 276 7.76 14.79 -3.22
N MET A 277 6.72 14.68 -2.39
CA MET A 277 5.75 13.60 -2.44
C MET A 277 4.38 14.11 -2.02
N SER A 278 3.41 14.01 -2.92
CA SER A 278 2.01 14.32 -2.63
C SER A 278 1.08 13.23 -3.16
N TRP A 279 -0.13 13.21 -2.62
CA TRP A 279 -1.22 12.35 -3.03
C TRP A 279 -2.51 13.16 -2.92
N ASP A 280 -2.87 13.82 -4.03
CA ASP A 280 -3.89 14.86 -4.07
C ASP A 280 -5.16 14.37 -4.76
N LEU A 281 -6.31 14.88 -4.33
CA LEU A 281 -7.60 14.58 -4.94
C LEU A 281 -7.72 15.27 -6.29
N GLY A 282 -7.83 14.50 -7.37
CA GLY A 282 -8.13 14.97 -8.71
C GLY A 282 -9.59 14.77 -9.10
N GLU A 283 -9.97 15.18 -10.29
CA GLU A 283 -11.33 15.03 -10.81
C GLU A 283 -11.66 13.57 -11.15
N PHE A 284 -10.69 12.83 -11.67
CA PHE A 284 -10.87 11.44 -12.13
C PHE A 284 -10.21 10.42 -11.20
N ASN A 285 -9.07 10.75 -10.64
CA ASN A 285 -8.27 9.87 -9.79
C ASN A 285 -7.48 10.71 -8.79
N PHE A 286 -6.89 10.06 -7.80
CA PHE A 286 -5.90 10.71 -6.97
C PHE A 286 -4.59 10.85 -7.74
N LEU A 287 -3.95 12.00 -7.61
CA LEU A 287 -2.77 12.40 -8.36
C LEU A 287 -1.53 12.26 -7.50
N MET A 288 -0.57 11.47 -7.95
CA MET A 288 0.69 11.27 -7.25
C MET A 288 1.79 12.15 -7.82
N THR A 289 2.46 12.90 -6.94
CA THR A 289 3.75 13.51 -7.23
C THR A 289 4.84 12.72 -6.50
N LEU A 290 5.89 12.35 -7.22
CA LEU A 290 7.06 11.66 -6.67
C LEU A 290 8.32 12.23 -7.30
N SER A 291 9.01 13.06 -6.53
CA SER A 291 10.24 13.74 -6.95
C SER A 291 11.45 12.79 -6.89
N LYS A 292 12.39 13.01 -7.81
CA LYS A 292 13.71 12.37 -7.77
C LYS A 292 14.55 12.76 -6.54
N ARG A 293 14.14 13.76 -5.77
CA ARG A 293 14.80 14.21 -4.54
C ARG A 293 14.45 13.35 -3.32
N VAL A 294 13.34 12.61 -3.35
CA VAL A 294 12.90 11.76 -2.22
C VAL A 294 14.01 10.86 -1.68
N PRO A 295 14.75 10.09 -2.50
CA PRO A 295 15.86 9.28 -2.00
C PRO A 295 16.96 10.10 -1.31
N VAL A 296 17.20 11.33 -1.77
CA VAL A 296 18.22 12.22 -1.17
C VAL A 296 17.78 12.67 0.22
N PHE A 297 16.51 13.01 0.42
CA PHE A 297 15.99 13.37 1.72
C PHE A 297 16.03 12.20 2.70
N ILE A 298 15.62 11.00 2.24
CA ILE A 298 15.69 9.78 3.05
C ILE A 298 17.14 9.55 3.49
N ARG A 299 18.09 9.53 2.55
CA ARG A 299 19.49 9.31 2.83
C ARG A 299 20.06 10.26 3.87
N LYS A 300 19.74 11.56 3.76
CA LYS A 300 20.26 12.59 4.68
C LYS A 300 19.74 12.43 6.11
N ASN A 301 18.54 11.88 6.29
CA ASN A 301 17.82 11.91 7.56
C ASN A 301 17.73 10.53 8.25
N ILE A 302 17.92 9.44 7.51
CA ILE A 302 17.58 8.08 8.00
C ILE A 302 18.42 7.69 9.21
N LYS A 303 19.72 7.99 9.23
CA LYS A 303 20.60 7.58 10.33
C LYS A 303 20.21 8.26 11.64
N SER A 304 20.05 9.59 11.64
CA SER A 304 19.62 10.34 12.82
C SER A 304 18.22 9.95 13.29
N PHE A 305 17.30 9.71 12.34
CA PHE A 305 15.94 9.24 12.61
C PHE A 305 15.95 7.91 13.36
N LEU A 306 16.70 6.91 12.87
CA LEU A 306 16.78 5.59 13.49
C LEU A 306 17.52 5.59 14.82
N THR A 307 18.58 6.40 14.95
CA THR A 307 19.26 6.59 16.23
C THR A 307 18.28 7.11 17.29
N THR A 308 17.52 8.18 16.96
CA THR A 308 16.51 8.72 17.88
C THR A 308 15.40 7.70 18.21
N LEU A 309 14.95 6.91 17.22
CA LEU A 309 13.95 5.86 17.46
C LEU A 309 14.46 4.83 18.47
N CYS A 310 15.68 4.34 18.29
CA CYS A 310 16.29 3.33 19.18
C CYS A 310 16.57 3.87 20.57
N GLU A 311 17.10 5.10 20.67
CA GLU A 311 17.37 5.77 21.95
C GLU A 311 16.13 5.94 22.82
N LYS A 312 14.95 6.15 22.24
CA LYS A 312 13.66 6.20 22.98
C LYS A 312 13.34 4.92 23.75
N ALA A 313 13.89 3.79 23.33
CA ALA A 313 13.78 2.52 24.03
C ALA A 313 15.06 2.15 24.85
N GLY A 314 16.02 3.06 24.94
CA GLY A 314 17.30 2.79 25.60
C GLY A 314 18.20 1.82 24.82
N VAL A 315 18.04 1.75 23.50
CA VAL A 315 18.76 0.82 22.60
C VAL A 315 19.76 1.60 21.77
N GLY A 316 21.03 1.21 21.80
CA GLY A 316 22.04 1.74 20.89
C GLY A 316 21.92 1.11 19.49
N LEU A 317 21.67 1.93 18.46
CA LEU A 317 21.54 1.43 17.09
C LEU A 317 22.85 0.80 16.61
N GLU A 318 23.95 1.50 16.70
CA GLU A 318 25.24 1.03 16.16
C GLU A 318 25.77 -0.22 16.88
N GLU A 319 25.50 -0.35 18.18
CA GLU A 319 25.93 -1.48 19.01
C GLU A 319 25.10 -2.75 18.75
N GLN A 320 23.83 -2.60 18.38
CA GLN A 320 22.90 -3.74 18.30
C GLN A 320 22.38 -4.02 16.90
N LYS A 321 22.61 -3.14 15.91
CA LYS A 321 22.04 -3.29 14.57
C LYS A 321 22.37 -4.62 13.89
N ALA A 322 23.51 -5.23 14.20
CA ALA A 322 23.91 -6.51 13.62
C ALA A 322 22.98 -7.67 14.01
N GLU A 323 22.26 -7.53 15.13
CA GLU A 323 21.31 -8.53 15.63
C GLU A 323 19.84 -8.17 15.34
N MET A 324 19.61 -7.02 14.68
CA MET A 324 18.27 -6.53 14.35
C MET A 324 17.84 -6.92 12.94
N TYR A 325 16.53 -7.02 12.75
CA TYR A 325 15.90 -7.07 11.43
C TYR A 325 15.21 -5.76 11.12
N PHE A 326 15.04 -5.49 9.82
CA PHE A 326 14.50 -4.21 9.35
C PHE A 326 13.30 -4.44 8.43
N ALA A 327 12.14 -3.93 8.85
CA ALA A 327 10.92 -3.87 8.07
C ALA A 327 10.82 -2.50 7.37
N ILE A 328 11.44 -2.38 6.22
CA ILE A 328 11.51 -1.13 5.45
C ILE A 328 10.37 -1.11 4.46
N HIS A 329 9.49 -0.09 4.52
CA HIS A 329 8.47 0.09 3.48
C HIS A 329 9.13 0.25 2.11
N PRO A 330 8.82 -0.63 1.14
CA PRO A 330 9.44 -0.60 -0.17
C PRO A 330 8.75 0.42 -1.08
N GLY A 331 9.02 1.71 -0.90
CA GLY A 331 8.56 2.78 -1.80
C GLY A 331 9.02 2.62 -3.25
N GLY A 332 9.86 1.62 -3.49
CA GLY A 332 10.46 1.15 -4.73
C GLY A 332 11.73 0.38 -4.41
N PRO A 333 12.28 -0.43 -5.34
CA PRO A 333 13.46 -1.26 -5.07
C PRO A 333 14.64 -0.46 -4.51
N LYS A 334 14.91 0.71 -5.09
CA LYS A 334 16.02 1.58 -4.69
C LYS A 334 15.88 2.16 -3.29
N ILE A 335 14.67 2.30 -2.75
CA ILE A 335 14.48 2.84 -1.40
C ILE A 335 15.04 1.88 -0.36
N ILE A 336 14.80 0.58 -0.51
CA ILE A 336 15.37 -0.42 0.39
C ILE A 336 16.90 -0.40 0.28
N ASP A 337 17.44 -0.42 -0.95
CA ASP A 337 18.88 -0.39 -1.20
C ASP A 337 19.56 0.83 -0.56
N TYR A 338 18.95 2.01 -0.66
CA TYR A 338 19.49 3.23 -0.04
C TYR A 338 19.51 3.16 1.49
N VAL A 339 18.46 2.64 2.10
CA VAL A 339 18.41 2.50 3.56
C VAL A 339 19.45 1.46 4.02
N VAL A 340 19.49 0.30 3.36
CA VAL A 340 20.46 -0.77 3.66
C VAL A 340 21.89 -0.25 3.55
N ALA A 341 22.24 0.45 2.48
CA ALA A 341 23.57 1.00 2.27
C ALA A 341 23.92 2.10 3.28
N GLU A 342 23.01 3.04 3.57
CA GLU A 342 23.28 4.17 4.45
C GLU A 342 23.45 3.77 5.91
N ILE A 343 22.73 2.73 6.36
CA ILE A 343 22.82 2.21 7.73
C ILE A 343 23.93 1.15 7.83
N GLY A 344 24.41 0.62 6.71
CA GLY A 344 25.40 -0.46 6.67
C GLY A 344 24.83 -1.79 7.16
N LEU A 345 23.71 -2.21 6.56
CA LEU A 345 23.04 -3.47 6.85
C LEU A 345 23.44 -4.54 5.83
N GLU A 346 23.36 -5.79 6.25
CA GLU A 346 23.32 -6.92 5.33
C GLU A 346 21.93 -7.06 4.72
N LYS A 347 21.79 -7.55 3.48
CA LYS A 347 20.49 -7.68 2.79
C LYS A 347 19.53 -8.61 3.54
N GLU A 348 20.06 -9.63 4.18
CA GLU A 348 19.31 -10.61 4.97
C GLU A 348 18.55 -9.95 6.12
N GLN A 349 19.06 -8.86 6.67
CA GLN A 349 18.38 -8.12 7.73
C GLN A 349 17.12 -7.38 7.25
N ALA A 350 17.03 -7.07 5.95
CA ALA A 350 15.88 -6.47 5.31
C ALA A 350 15.17 -7.42 4.31
N TRP A 351 15.44 -8.72 4.39
CA TRP A 351 14.98 -9.73 3.42
C TRP A 351 13.49 -9.62 3.13
N TRP A 352 12.66 -9.57 4.17
CA TRP A 352 11.21 -9.52 4.00
C TRP A 352 10.70 -8.24 3.33
N SER A 353 11.45 -7.14 3.40
CA SER A 353 11.11 -5.92 2.65
C SER A 353 11.28 -6.12 1.13
N TYR A 354 12.36 -6.77 0.73
CA TYR A 354 12.60 -7.13 -0.68
C TYR A 354 11.59 -8.18 -1.16
N GLU A 355 11.33 -9.20 -0.37
CA GLU A 355 10.47 -10.32 -0.76
C GLU A 355 9.01 -9.91 -0.87
N ILE A 356 8.50 -9.08 0.03
CA ILE A 356 7.13 -8.54 -0.07
C ILE A 356 7.01 -7.63 -1.29
N LEU A 357 7.99 -6.78 -1.58
CA LEU A 357 7.99 -6.00 -2.83
C LEU A 357 7.97 -6.94 -4.06
N ARG A 358 8.79 -7.96 -4.07
CA ARG A 358 8.90 -8.92 -5.18
C ARG A 358 7.60 -9.68 -5.43
N LEU A 359 6.91 -10.08 -4.38
CA LEU A 359 5.72 -10.93 -4.46
C LEU A 359 4.39 -10.15 -4.56
N HIS A 360 4.37 -8.89 -4.12
CA HIS A 360 3.13 -8.13 -3.99
C HIS A 360 3.18 -6.72 -4.60
N GLY A 361 4.37 -6.19 -4.92
CA GLY A 361 4.53 -4.77 -5.27
C GLY A 361 4.39 -3.84 -4.06
N ASN A 362 4.22 -2.55 -4.34
CA ASN A 362 3.97 -1.56 -3.29
C ASN A 362 2.45 -1.44 -3.04
N MET A 363 1.99 -2.00 -1.94
CA MET A 363 0.59 -1.98 -1.48
C MET A 363 0.29 -0.79 -0.55
N SER A 364 1.02 0.33 -0.68
CA SER A 364 0.87 1.49 0.19
C SER A 364 0.89 1.14 1.68
N SER A 365 -0.09 1.59 2.46
CA SER A 365 -0.14 1.39 3.92
C SER A 365 -0.22 -0.09 4.35
N ALA A 366 -0.69 -0.98 3.48
CA ALA A 366 -0.78 -2.40 3.77
C ALA A 366 0.57 -3.13 3.71
N THR A 367 1.58 -2.56 3.05
CA THR A 367 2.85 -3.26 2.77
C THR A 367 3.62 -3.64 4.04
N VAL A 368 3.81 -2.71 4.98
CA VAL A 368 4.56 -2.98 6.22
C VAL A 368 3.87 -4.02 7.11
N PRO A 369 2.54 -4.01 7.29
CA PRO A 369 1.85 -5.10 7.96
C PRO A 369 2.03 -6.49 7.32
N HIS A 370 2.15 -6.58 5.99
CA HIS A 370 2.52 -7.84 5.32
C HIS A 370 3.95 -8.27 5.68
N ILE A 371 4.90 -7.33 5.75
CA ILE A 371 6.27 -7.62 6.21
C ILE A 371 6.23 -8.12 7.67
N PHE A 372 5.44 -7.53 8.53
CA PHE A 372 5.27 -7.98 9.92
C PHE A 372 4.73 -9.41 10.00
N ASN A 373 3.75 -9.75 9.16
CA ASN A 373 3.23 -11.11 9.07
C ASN A 373 4.33 -12.13 8.77
N GLU A 374 5.20 -11.83 7.81
CA GLU A 374 6.30 -12.73 7.46
C GLU A 374 7.32 -12.84 8.59
N ILE A 375 7.71 -11.71 9.20
CA ILE A 375 8.67 -11.69 10.31
C ILE A 375 8.19 -12.53 11.50
N ILE A 376 6.92 -12.41 11.91
CA ILE A 376 6.42 -13.18 13.05
C ILE A 376 6.36 -14.69 12.77
N ASN A 377 6.18 -15.05 11.51
CA ASN A 377 6.08 -16.45 11.07
C ASN A 377 7.42 -17.06 10.63
N ASP A 378 8.47 -16.25 10.48
CA ASP A 378 9.79 -16.74 10.12
C ASP A 378 10.48 -17.45 11.30
N PRO A 379 10.71 -18.77 11.22
CA PRO A 379 11.37 -19.51 12.29
C PRO A 379 12.87 -19.16 12.46
N GLY A 380 13.46 -18.53 11.45
CA GLY A 380 14.86 -18.05 11.50
C GLY A 380 15.02 -16.81 12.40
N ILE A 381 13.95 -16.05 12.61
CA ILE A 381 13.93 -14.89 13.50
C ILE A 381 13.41 -15.30 14.87
N LYS A 382 14.29 -15.33 15.87
CA LYS A 382 13.98 -15.84 17.22
C LYS A 382 13.14 -14.84 18.03
N ALA A 383 12.38 -15.32 19.01
CA ALA A 383 11.77 -14.47 20.03
C ALA A 383 12.84 -13.62 20.77
N GLY A 384 12.50 -12.40 21.14
CA GLY A 384 13.43 -11.41 21.69
C GLY A 384 14.21 -10.61 20.65
N THR A 385 14.16 -11.00 19.37
CA THR A 385 14.81 -10.22 18.29
C THR A 385 14.13 -8.87 18.11
N LYS A 386 14.94 -7.81 18.04
CA LYS A 386 14.45 -6.45 17.77
C LYS A 386 14.24 -6.22 16.28
N ILE A 387 13.10 -5.60 15.96
CA ILE A 387 12.71 -5.26 14.59
C ILE A 387 12.57 -3.74 14.49
N VAL A 388 13.30 -3.15 13.58
CA VAL A 388 13.17 -1.72 13.25
C VAL A 388 12.27 -1.60 12.03
N ALA A 389 11.07 -1.05 12.23
CA ALA A 389 10.13 -0.81 11.14
C ALA A 389 10.14 0.67 10.75
N MET A 390 10.04 0.95 9.45
CA MET A 390 9.98 2.32 8.95
C MET A 390 9.19 2.45 7.65
N ALA A 391 8.58 3.62 7.46
CA ALA A 391 7.96 4.02 6.21
C ALA A 391 8.15 5.52 5.95
N PHE A 392 7.96 5.87 4.69
CA PHE A 392 8.01 7.24 4.20
C PHE A 392 6.72 7.55 3.43
N GLY A 393 6.27 8.79 3.49
CA GLY A 393 5.07 9.20 2.77
C GLY A 393 4.98 10.71 2.57
N PRO A 394 3.83 11.21 2.12
CA PRO A 394 3.63 12.61 1.79
C PRO A 394 4.07 13.57 2.90
N GLY A 395 4.63 14.75 2.47
CA GLY A 395 5.01 15.81 3.36
C GLY A 395 6.49 16.05 3.69
N LEU A 396 7.49 15.38 3.25
CA LEU A 396 7.90 13.98 3.34
C LEU A 396 7.96 13.54 4.81
N THR A 397 7.09 12.69 5.21
CA THR A 397 7.05 12.15 6.57
C THR A 397 7.89 10.87 6.66
N ALA A 398 8.77 10.79 7.66
CA ALA A 398 9.44 9.55 8.06
C ALA A 398 8.85 9.08 9.40
N THR A 399 8.41 7.85 9.47
CA THR A 399 7.85 7.25 10.69
C THR A 399 8.41 5.87 10.94
N GLY A 400 8.52 5.47 12.20
CA GLY A 400 9.06 4.17 12.56
C GLY A 400 8.61 3.66 13.92
N LEU A 401 8.76 2.34 14.07
CA LEU A 401 8.57 1.61 15.31
C LEU A 401 9.81 0.77 15.60
N LEU A 402 10.23 0.74 16.85
CA LEU A 402 11.09 -0.32 17.37
C LEU A 402 10.19 -1.37 18.03
N LEU A 403 10.32 -2.61 17.59
CA LEU A 403 9.50 -3.73 17.99
C LEU A 403 10.38 -4.86 18.52
N GLU A 404 9.79 -5.77 19.29
CA GLU A 404 10.40 -7.03 19.70
C GLU A 404 9.49 -8.19 19.33
N LYS A 405 10.04 -9.22 18.69
CA LYS A 405 9.32 -10.44 18.36
C LYS A 405 9.07 -11.27 19.62
N LEU A 406 7.80 -11.71 19.83
CA LEU A 406 7.39 -12.61 20.92
C LEU A 406 7.45 -14.06 20.50
#